data_a8bc7df2e79e6f141dc2416fd7a8dca9
#
_entry.id   a8bc7df2e79e6f141dc2416fd7a8dca9
#
_cell.length_a   1.000
_cell.length_b   1.000
_cell.length_c   1.000
_cell.angle_alpha   90.00
_cell.angle_beta   90.00
_cell.angle_gamma   90.00
#
_symmetry.space_group_name_H-M   'P 1'
#
loop_
_entity.id
_entity.type
_entity.pdbx_description
1 polymer ?
#
loop_
_entity_poly.entity_id
_entity_poly.type
_entity_poly.pdbx_seq_one_letter_code
_entity_poly.pdbx_strand_id
1 'polypeptide(L)'
;MVLVACGTRPQQPAAHPDWSYNSVVYEMNVRQYTPEGTLAEAARHLPRLQEMGVDVVWLMPVYPIGVKERKGTLGSYYAISDYEAVNPEFGTLEDFDRFLAEAHRLGLRVILDWVANHTSPDARWIEERPADWYVRDSLGNTIVQYDWTDIAKLDYGNADMRAAMAAAMRFWLNRGIDGFRCDMACEVPIDFWQQTLPALRKEYPGIYLLAEGEAPALHDGAFDASYAWELHHLLNDIAQGRKSAADLRAYVARDAAAMPREAFRLMFTSNHDEN
;
A
#
# COMPACT_ATOMS: atom_id res chain seq x y z
N MET A 1 1.18 53.93 -15.98
CA MET A 1 1.76 52.61 -16.30
C MET A 1 1.61 51.75 -15.05
N VAL A 2 0.58 50.91 -15.01
CA VAL A 2 0.27 50.07 -13.85
C VAL A 2 0.89 48.69 -14.12
N LEU A 3 1.90 48.35 -13.35
CA LEU A 3 2.49 47.02 -13.36
C LEU A 3 1.52 46.05 -12.63
N VAL A 4 0.85 45.21 -13.40
CA VAL A 4 0.08 44.04 -12.84
C VAL A 4 1.12 42.98 -12.50
N ALA A 5 1.40 42.82 -11.20
CA ALA A 5 2.15 41.67 -10.71
C ALA A 5 1.34 40.41 -10.97
N CYS A 6 1.81 39.55 -11.88
CA CYS A 6 1.34 38.22 -12.06
C CYS A 6 1.69 37.38 -10.79
N GLY A 7 0.81 37.35 -9.83
CA GLY A 7 0.92 36.44 -8.71
C GLY A 7 0.79 35.00 -9.25
N THR A 8 1.82 34.18 -9.10
CA THR A 8 1.74 32.74 -9.29
C THR A 8 0.66 32.22 -8.35
N ARG A 9 -0.44 31.70 -8.91
CA ARG A 9 -1.41 30.92 -8.12
C ARG A 9 -0.61 29.80 -7.44
N PRO A 10 -0.86 29.54 -6.16
CA PRO A 10 -0.35 28.31 -5.55
C PRO A 10 -0.79 27.15 -6.43
N GLN A 11 0.16 26.31 -6.77
CA GLN A 11 -0.08 25.07 -7.53
C GLN A 11 -1.09 24.27 -6.72
N GLN A 12 -2.29 24.06 -7.26
CA GLN A 12 -3.27 23.18 -6.63
C GLN A 12 -2.61 21.82 -6.42
N PRO A 13 -2.81 21.15 -5.27
CA PRO A 13 -2.38 19.78 -5.08
C PRO A 13 -2.83 18.94 -6.28
N ALA A 14 -2.00 18.01 -6.71
CA ALA A 14 -2.34 17.13 -7.82
C ALA A 14 -3.70 16.49 -7.52
N ALA A 15 -4.66 16.67 -8.41
CA ALA A 15 -5.98 16.06 -8.28
C ALA A 15 -5.82 14.55 -8.18
N HIS A 16 -6.60 13.91 -7.28
CA HIS A 16 -6.67 12.45 -7.22
C HIS A 16 -7.10 11.89 -8.58
N PRO A 17 -6.79 10.64 -8.90
CA PRO A 17 -7.31 10.01 -10.11
C PRO A 17 -8.84 10.10 -10.15
N ASP A 18 -9.43 10.56 -11.24
CA ASP A 18 -10.89 10.76 -11.35
C ASP A 18 -11.69 9.51 -10.97
N TRP A 19 -11.16 8.33 -11.29
CA TRP A 19 -11.80 7.05 -11.00
C TRP A 19 -11.83 6.72 -9.49
N SER A 20 -10.99 7.36 -8.67
CA SER A 20 -10.87 7.05 -7.24
C SER A 20 -11.97 7.67 -6.35
N TYR A 21 -12.71 8.67 -6.86
CA TYR A 21 -13.66 9.46 -6.06
C TYR A 21 -14.86 8.67 -5.62
N ASN A 22 -15.29 7.65 -5.92
CA ASN A 22 -16.41 6.85 -5.40
C ASN A 22 -16.11 5.35 -5.50
N SER A 23 -14.83 5.01 -5.40
CA SER A 23 -14.38 3.64 -5.60
C SER A 23 -14.65 2.75 -4.40
N VAL A 24 -15.09 1.54 -4.69
CA VAL A 24 -15.17 0.44 -3.75
C VAL A 24 -13.92 -0.43 -3.89
N VAL A 25 -13.17 -0.55 -2.79
CA VAL A 25 -11.95 -1.36 -2.73
C VAL A 25 -12.28 -2.74 -2.17
N TYR A 26 -11.85 -3.78 -2.87
CA TYR A 26 -11.91 -5.17 -2.41
C TYR A 26 -10.50 -5.70 -2.18
N GLU A 27 -10.19 -6.05 -0.94
CA GLU A 27 -8.94 -6.69 -0.57
C GLU A 27 -8.98 -8.18 -0.95
N MET A 28 -7.97 -8.65 -1.67
CA MET A 28 -7.86 -10.02 -2.13
C MET A 28 -6.58 -10.69 -1.65
N ASN A 29 -6.73 -11.71 -0.82
CA ASN A 29 -5.66 -12.64 -0.48
C ASN A 29 -5.63 -13.76 -1.51
N VAL A 30 -4.70 -13.74 -2.46
CA VAL A 30 -4.63 -14.69 -3.57
C VAL A 30 -4.59 -16.14 -3.07
N ARG A 31 -3.77 -16.45 -2.05
CA ARG A 31 -3.64 -17.80 -1.48
C ARG A 31 -4.96 -18.36 -0.95
N GLN A 32 -5.81 -17.50 -0.40
CA GLN A 32 -7.05 -17.92 0.28
C GLN A 32 -8.31 -17.68 -0.54
N TYR A 33 -8.19 -17.02 -1.69
CA TYR A 33 -9.35 -16.60 -2.47
C TYR A 33 -10.03 -17.75 -3.21
N THR A 34 -9.25 -18.72 -3.66
CA THR A 34 -9.74 -19.95 -4.29
C THR A 34 -9.05 -21.16 -3.67
N PRO A 35 -9.59 -22.39 -3.81
CA PRO A 35 -8.92 -23.60 -3.34
C PRO A 35 -7.51 -23.79 -3.91
N GLU A 36 -7.29 -23.36 -5.16
CA GLU A 36 -6.00 -23.46 -5.84
C GLU A 36 -5.00 -22.37 -5.36
N GLY A 37 -5.50 -21.24 -4.86
CA GLY A 37 -4.69 -20.13 -4.34
C GLY A 37 -3.81 -19.46 -5.38
N THR A 38 -4.25 -19.41 -6.65
CA THR A 38 -3.45 -18.87 -7.77
C THR A 38 -4.09 -17.64 -8.42
N LEU A 39 -3.25 -16.80 -9.06
CA LEU A 39 -3.71 -15.64 -9.83
C LEU A 39 -4.62 -16.06 -11.00
N ALA A 40 -4.31 -17.19 -11.64
CA ALA A 40 -5.10 -17.71 -12.75
C ALA A 40 -6.52 -18.07 -12.33
N GLU A 41 -6.70 -18.72 -11.18
CA GLU A 41 -8.03 -19.03 -10.66
C GLU A 41 -8.73 -17.79 -10.08
N ALA A 42 -7.99 -16.91 -9.40
CA ALA A 42 -8.54 -15.64 -8.92
C ALA A 42 -9.12 -14.78 -10.06
N ALA A 43 -8.46 -14.76 -11.23
CA ALA A 43 -8.92 -14.02 -12.40
C ALA A 43 -10.32 -14.46 -12.87
N ARG A 44 -10.70 -15.73 -12.70
CA ARG A 44 -12.03 -16.24 -13.06
C ARG A 44 -13.18 -15.65 -12.24
N HIS A 45 -12.86 -15.10 -11.08
CA HIS A 45 -13.81 -14.48 -10.17
C HIS A 45 -13.93 -12.96 -10.32
N LEU A 46 -13.09 -12.32 -11.14
CA LEU A 46 -13.15 -10.88 -11.39
C LEU A 46 -14.52 -10.41 -11.92
N PRO A 47 -15.22 -11.14 -12.82
CA PRO A 47 -16.57 -10.75 -13.25
C PRO A 47 -17.54 -10.63 -12.07
N ARG A 48 -17.47 -11.54 -11.10
CA ARG A 48 -18.31 -11.49 -9.89
C ARG A 48 -18.02 -10.24 -9.06
N LEU A 49 -16.75 -9.83 -8.92
CA LEU A 49 -16.39 -8.61 -8.21
C LEU A 49 -16.92 -7.37 -8.92
N GLN A 50 -16.81 -7.32 -10.24
CA GLN A 50 -17.40 -6.26 -11.04
C GLN A 50 -18.92 -6.18 -10.85
N GLU A 51 -19.64 -7.30 -10.92
CA GLU A 51 -21.08 -7.36 -10.69
C GLU A 51 -21.49 -6.91 -9.28
N MET A 52 -20.59 -7.10 -8.28
CA MET A 52 -20.78 -6.60 -6.91
C MET A 52 -20.55 -5.09 -6.77
N GLY A 53 -20.10 -4.41 -7.83
CA GLY A 53 -19.78 -2.98 -7.79
C GLY A 53 -18.41 -2.67 -7.20
N VAL A 54 -17.46 -3.61 -7.24
CA VAL A 54 -16.05 -3.35 -6.92
C VAL A 54 -15.43 -2.56 -8.06
N ASP A 55 -14.64 -1.54 -7.72
CA ASP A 55 -13.88 -0.74 -8.67
C ASP A 55 -12.39 -1.05 -8.60
N VAL A 56 -11.87 -1.35 -7.42
CA VAL A 56 -10.44 -1.56 -7.15
C VAL A 56 -10.24 -2.91 -6.46
N VAL A 57 -9.39 -3.75 -7.04
CA VAL A 57 -8.87 -4.96 -6.39
C VAL A 57 -7.51 -4.61 -5.78
N TRP A 58 -7.44 -4.61 -4.45
CA TRP A 58 -6.20 -4.53 -3.73
C TRP A 58 -5.68 -5.95 -3.47
N LEU A 59 -4.61 -6.32 -4.16
CA LEU A 59 -3.93 -7.59 -3.92
C LEU A 59 -3.03 -7.46 -2.68
N MET A 60 -3.24 -8.29 -1.66
CA MET A 60 -2.26 -8.50 -0.60
C MET A 60 -0.91 -8.89 -1.20
N PRO A 61 0.23 -8.79 -0.47
CA PRO A 61 1.54 -8.96 -1.08
C PRO A 61 1.63 -10.23 -1.92
N VAL A 62 1.97 -10.06 -3.21
CA VAL A 62 2.07 -11.16 -4.19
C VAL A 62 3.49 -11.68 -4.37
N TYR A 63 4.43 -11.14 -3.62
CA TYR A 63 5.87 -11.38 -3.73
C TYR A 63 6.28 -12.71 -3.09
N PRO A 64 7.45 -13.28 -3.47
CA PRO A 64 8.01 -14.43 -2.78
C PRO A 64 8.26 -14.12 -1.29
N ILE A 65 8.00 -15.11 -0.44
CA ILE A 65 8.11 -15.01 1.02
C ILE A 65 9.44 -15.64 1.45
N GLY A 66 10.17 -14.98 2.36
CA GLY A 66 11.39 -15.52 2.94
C GLY A 66 11.17 -16.83 3.70
N VAL A 67 12.24 -17.61 3.86
CA VAL A 67 12.23 -18.88 4.60
C VAL A 67 12.97 -18.81 5.94
N LYS A 68 13.91 -17.89 6.05
CA LYS A 68 14.66 -17.68 7.30
C LYS A 68 13.76 -17.03 8.35
N GLU A 69 13.75 -17.59 9.55
CA GLU A 69 12.94 -17.15 10.69
C GLU A 69 11.42 -17.07 10.37
N ARG A 70 10.99 -17.85 9.37
CA ARG A 70 9.61 -17.87 8.90
C ARG A 70 8.61 -18.18 10.02
N LYS A 71 7.60 -17.35 10.18
CA LYS A 71 6.50 -17.58 11.11
C LYS A 71 5.48 -18.54 10.49
N GLY A 72 5.14 -19.60 11.24
CA GLY A 72 4.23 -20.65 10.75
C GLY A 72 4.80 -21.44 9.56
N THR A 73 3.97 -22.29 8.97
CA THR A 73 4.39 -23.16 7.85
C THR A 73 4.51 -22.46 6.52
N LEU A 74 3.66 -21.46 6.28
CA LEU A 74 3.55 -20.76 4.99
C LEU A 74 4.25 -19.40 4.97
N GLY A 75 4.60 -18.87 6.14
CA GLY A 75 5.22 -17.54 6.29
C GLY A 75 4.24 -16.38 6.15
N SER A 76 4.68 -15.20 6.57
CA SER A 76 3.95 -13.95 6.41
C SER A 76 4.09 -13.44 4.98
N TYR A 77 3.00 -12.98 4.38
CA TYR A 77 3.00 -12.27 3.09
C TYR A 77 3.88 -11.02 3.13
N TYR A 78 4.04 -10.42 4.30
CA TYR A 78 4.81 -9.20 4.52
C TYR A 78 6.32 -9.46 4.70
N ALA A 79 6.77 -10.71 4.86
CA ALA A 79 8.19 -11.08 4.87
C ALA A 79 8.72 -11.28 3.43
N ILE A 80 8.81 -10.18 2.68
CA ILE A 80 9.13 -10.19 1.25
C ILE A 80 10.60 -10.56 1.03
N SER A 81 10.86 -11.52 0.13
CA SER A 81 12.21 -11.90 -0.26
C SER A 81 12.69 -11.29 -1.59
N ASP A 82 11.78 -10.95 -2.50
CA ASP A 82 12.09 -10.27 -3.76
C ASP A 82 10.93 -9.35 -4.18
N TYR A 83 11.19 -8.05 -4.31
CA TYR A 83 10.19 -7.06 -4.71
C TYR A 83 9.77 -7.13 -6.18
N GLU A 84 10.56 -7.77 -7.05
CA GLU A 84 10.37 -7.75 -8.50
C GLU A 84 9.93 -9.12 -9.05
N ALA A 85 9.44 -10.01 -8.17
CA ALA A 85 8.96 -11.34 -8.54
C ALA A 85 7.57 -11.63 -7.98
N VAL A 86 6.86 -12.56 -8.60
CA VAL A 86 5.61 -13.14 -8.09
C VAL A 86 5.94 -14.40 -7.29
N ASN A 87 5.26 -14.59 -6.16
CA ASN A 87 5.37 -15.81 -5.38
C ASN A 87 5.03 -17.03 -6.26
N PRO A 88 5.92 -18.01 -6.39
CA PRO A 88 5.70 -19.20 -7.22
C PRO A 88 4.43 -19.99 -6.86
N GLU A 89 3.94 -19.87 -5.62
CA GLU A 89 2.68 -20.46 -5.21
C GLU A 89 1.46 -19.84 -5.91
N PHE A 90 1.57 -18.56 -6.31
CA PHE A 90 0.48 -17.83 -6.96
C PHE A 90 0.54 -17.90 -8.48
N GLY A 91 1.67 -18.28 -9.04
CA GLY A 91 1.94 -18.37 -10.47
C GLY A 91 3.21 -17.64 -10.90
N THR A 92 3.22 -17.17 -12.13
CA THR A 92 4.35 -16.47 -12.77
C THR A 92 4.03 -14.98 -12.97
N LEU A 93 5.02 -14.21 -13.43
CA LEU A 93 4.80 -12.82 -13.86
C LEU A 93 3.80 -12.73 -15.04
N GLU A 94 3.80 -13.73 -15.93
CA GLU A 94 2.86 -13.82 -17.06
C GLU A 94 1.44 -14.13 -16.56
N ASP A 95 1.28 -14.90 -15.47
CA ASP A 95 -0.03 -15.10 -14.81
C ASP A 95 -0.54 -13.79 -14.20
N PHE A 96 0.34 -13.03 -13.57
CA PHE A 96 0.03 -11.70 -13.06
C PHE A 96 -0.40 -10.74 -14.20
N ASP A 97 0.36 -10.70 -15.29
CA ASP A 97 0.03 -9.85 -16.45
C ASP A 97 -1.35 -10.24 -17.04
N ARG A 98 -1.69 -11.53 -17.09
CA ARG A 98 -3.02 -12.00 -17.53
C ARG A 98 -4.13 -11.61 -16.55
N PHE A 99 -3.88 -11.72 -15.25
CA PHE A 99 -4.82 -11.26 -14.21
C PHE A 99 -5.10 -9.77 -14.36
N LEU A 100 -4.04 -8.95 -14.51
CA LEU A 100 -4.13 -7.50 -14.67
C LEU A 100 -4.91 -7.12 -15.94
N ALA A 101 -4.58 -7.76 -17.07
CA ALA A 101 -5.27 -7.52 -18.34
C ALA A 101 -6.77 -7.86 -18.25
N GLU A 102 -7.15 -8.94 -17.58
CA GLU A 102 -8.55 -9.32 -17.38
C GLU A 102 -9.26 -8.33 -16.44
N ALA A 103 -8.62 -7.90 -15.36
CA ALA A 103 -9.16 -6.87 -14.47
C ALA A 103 -9.47 -5.57 -15.25
N HIS A 104 -8.51 -5.09 -16.02
CA HIS A 104 -8.69 -3.89 -16.84
C HIS A 104 -9.75 -4.07 -17.93
N ARG A 105 -9.84 -5.24 -18.54
CA ARG A 105 -10.91 -5.55 -19.53
C ARG A 105 -12.31 -5.42 -18.92
N LEU A 106 -12.44 -5.72 -17.63
CA LEU A 106 -13.68 -5.60 -16.85
C LEU A 106 -13.90 -4.19 -16.28
N GLY A 107 -12.96 -3.26 -16.48
CA GLY A 107 -13.00 -1.92 -15.91
C GLY A 107 -12.55 -1.83 -14.44
N LEU A 108 -12.04 -2.93 -13.88
CA LEU A 108 -11.48 -2.95 -12.53
C LEU A 108 -10.07 -2.35 -12.53
N ARG A 109 -9.71 -1.69 -11.44
CA ARG A 109 -8.35 -1.26 -11.13
C ARG A 109 -7.65 -2.27 -10.24
N VAL A 110 -6.32 -2.33 -10.32
CA VAL A 110 -5.51 -3.24 -9.49
C VAL A 110 -4.41 -2.44 -8.79
N ILE A 111 -4.42 -2.47 -7.46
CA ILE A 111 -3.33 -1.93 -6.66
C ILE A 111 -2.62 -3.06 -5.91
N LEU A 112 -1.32 -2.89 -5.71
CA LEU A 112 -0.50 -3.85 -4.96
C LEU A 112 -0.25 -3.36 -3.54
N ASP A 113 -0.22 -4.31 -2.62
CA ASP A 113 0.32 -4.06 -1.28
C ASP A 113 1.83 -3.88 -1.36
N TRP A 114 2.34 -2.79 -0.80
CA TRP A 114 3.74 -2.40 -0.88
C TRP A 114 4.39 -2.30 0.49
N VAL A 115 5.24 -3.26 0.80
CA VAL A 115 5.92 -3.36 2.10
C VAL A 115 7.25 -2.63 2.03
N ALA A 116 7.25 -1.33 2.32
CA ALA A 116 8.45 -0.49 2.19
C ALA A 116 9.33 -0.47 3.45
N ASN A 117 8.79 -0.84 4.62
CA ASN A 117 9.51 -0.73 5.90
C ASN A 117 10.60 -1.79 6.08
N HIS A 118 10.42 -2.99 5.54
CA HIS A 118 11.28 -4.14 5.81
C HIS A 118 11.23 -5.18 4.68
N THR A 119 12.15 -6.14 4.73
CA THR A 119 12.14 -7.37 3.91
C THR A 119 12.21 -8.58 4.83
N SER A 120 12.19 -9.81 4.28
CA SER A 120 12.61 -10.99 5.02
C SER A 120 14.13 -10.96 5.31
N PRO A 121 14.61 -11.70 6.34
CA PRO A 121 16.05 -11.72 6.69
C PRO A 121 16.91 -12.54 5.71
N ASP A 122 16.33 -13.15 4.71
CA ASP A 122 16.97 -13.84 3.58
C ASP A 122 16.55 -13.24 2.23
N ALA A 123 16.12 -11.98 2.22
CA ALA A 123 15.77 -11.29 0.99
C ALA A 123 16.96 -11.14 0.06
N ARG A 124 16.71 -11.13 -1.26
CA ARG A 124 17.71 -10.92 -2.29
C ARG A 124 18.60 -9.70 -2.02
N TRP A 125 18.03 -8.62 -1.51
CA TRP A 125 18.80 -7.42 -1.15
C TRP A 125 19.76 -7.63 0.02
N ILE A 126 19.50 -8.55 0.96
CA ILE A 126 20.45 -8.89 2.04
C ILE A 126 21.75 -9.48 1.46
N GLU A 127 21.64 -10.28 0.41
CA GLU A 127 22.77 -11.00 -0.21
C GLU A 127 23.49 -10.16 -1.27
N GLU A 128 22.73 -9.40 -2.08
CA GLU A 128 23.25 -8.72 -3.26
C GLU A 128 23.62 -7.26 -3.04
N ARG A 129 23.22 -6.65 -1.91
CA ARG A 129 23.38 -5.20 -1.67
C ARG A 129 24.28 -4.91 -0.46
N PRO A 130 24.84 -3.69 -0.38
CA PRO A 130 25.65 -3.28 0.76
C PRO A 130 24.91 -3.47 2.09
N ALA A 131 25.67 -3.81 3.12
CA ALA A 131 25.13 -4.12 4.45
C ALA A 131 24.41 -2.93 5.12
N ASP A 132 24.73 -1.69 4.72
CA ASP A 132 24.13 -0.44 5.19
C ASP A 132 22.77 -0.09 4.56
N TRP A 133 22.23 -1.00 3.72
CA TRP A 133 20.83 -0.92 3.30
C TRP A 133 19.86 -1.31 4.41
N TYR A 134 20.35 -1.93 5.46
CA TYR A 134 19.57 -2.42 6.58
C TYR A 134 20.05 -1.82 7.91
N VAL A 135 19.11 -1.48 8.75
CA VAL A 135 19.45 -1.09 10.13
C VAL A 135 20.06 -2.28 10.85
N ARG A 136 21.20 -2.05 11.51
CA ARG A 136 21.98 -3.10 12.18
C ARG A 136 22.27 -2.73 13.63
N ASP A 137 22.39 -3.77 14.47
CA ASP A 137 22.87 -3.64 15.83
C ASP A 137 24.41 -3.46 15.91
N SER A 138 24.95 -3.29 17.10
CA SER A 138 26.39 -3.13 17.32
C SER A 138 27.23 -4.35 16.96
N LEU A 139 26.60 -5.52 16.76
CA LEU A 139 27.24 -6.76 16.33
C LEU A 139 27.13 -6.98 14.81
N GLY A 140 26.45 -6.08 14.10
CA GLY A 140 26.25 -6.16 12.65
C GLY A 140 25.07 -7.02 12.22
N ASN A 141 24.22 -7.51 13.12
CA ASN A 141 23.00 -8.22 12.77
C ASN A 141 21.93 -7.25 12.33
N THR A 142 21.08 -7.64 11.37
CA THR A 142 19.87 -6.89 11.02
C THR A 142 18.92 -6.85 12.22
N ILE A 143 18.25 -5.71 12.42
CA ILE A 143 17.28 -5.60 13.51
C ILE A 143 15.89 -6.03 13.03
N VAL A 144 15.14 -6.60 13.95
CA VAL A 144 13.70 -6.82 13.84
C VAL A 144 12.95 -5.58 14.32
N GLN A 145 11.67 -5.48 14.00
CA GLN A 145 10.79 -4.45 14.56
C GLN A 145 9.66 -5.13 15.32
N TYR A 146 9.34 -4.61 16.49
CA TYR A 146 8.38 -5.25 17.39
C TYR A 146 8.80 -6.70 17.71
N ASP A 147 7.86 -7.64 17.60
CA ASP A 147 8.08 -9.09 17.75
C ASP A 147 8.18 -9.84 16.39
N TRP A 148 8.40 -9.09 15.29
CA TRP A 148 8.44 -9.64 13.93
C TRP A 148 9.83 -10.20 13.61
N THR A 149 10.09 -11.42 14.07
CA THR A 149 11.39 -12.09 13.91
C THR A 149 11.71 -12.46 12.46
N ASP A 150 10.71 -12.52 11.60
CA ASP A 150 10.78 -12.88 10.19
C ASP A 150 11.05 -11.69 9.27
N ILE A 151 11.45 -10.52 9.81
CA ILE A 151 11.77 -9.33 9.02
C ILE A 151 13.17 -8.76 9.33
N ALA A 152 13.69 -7.98 8.40
CA ALA A 152 14.88 -7.14 8.52
C ALA A 152 14.53 -5.70 8.14
N LYS A 153 14.71 -4.74 9.06
CA LYS A 153 14.35 -3.34 8.85
C LYS A 153 15.28 -2.66 7.85
N LEU A 154 14.71 -1.97 6.86
CA LEU A 154 15.45 -1.18 5.88
C LEU A 154 15.95 0.15 6.48
N ASP A 155 17.13 0.60 6.06
CA ASP A 155 17.70 1.89 6.47
C ASP A 155 17.46 2.97 5.42
N TYR A 156 16.51 3.83 5.69
CA TYR A 156 16.17 4.97 4.85
C TYR A 156 17.18 6.12 4.93
N GLY A 157 18.24 6.02 5.74
CA GLY A 157 19.41 6.87 5.67
C GLY A 157 20.26 6.64 4.42
N ASN A 158 20.14 5.47 3.80
CA ASN A 158 20.89 5.10 2.60
C ASN A 158 20.16 5.55 1.31
N ALA A 159 20.81 6.40 0.50
CA ALA A 159 20.23 6.96 -0.72
C ALA A 159 20.06 5.92 -1.83
N ASP A 160 20.98 4.96 -1.95
CA ASP A 160 20.91 3.92 -2.97
C ASP A 160 19.76 2.93 -2.67
N MET A 161 19.52 2.63 -1.39
CA MET A 161 18.37 1.84 -0.97
C MET A 161 17.06 2.56 -1.32
N ARG A 162 16.93 3.86 -1.02
CA ARG A 162 15.76 4.67 -1.43
C ARG A 162 15.55 4.63 -2.96
N ALA A 163 16.62 4.78 -3.73
CA ALA A 163 16.54 4.71 -5.19
C ALA A 163 16.09 3.34 -5.70
N ALA A 164 16.59 2.27 -5.10
CA ALA A 164 16.19 0.90 -5.44
C ALA A 164 14.74 0.61 -5.06
N MET A 165 14.26 1.11 -3.91
CA MET A 165 12.85 1.00 -3.51
C MET A 165 11.94 1.68 -4.54
N ALA A 166 12.29 2.90 -4.96
CA ALA A 166 11.55 3.61 -6.00
C ALA A 166 11.63 2.90 -7.37
N ALA A 167 12.75 2.26 -7.69
CA ALA A 167 12.90 1.48 -8.92
C ALA A 167 12.03 0.21 -8.91
N ALA A 168 11.94 -0.48 -7.78
CA ALA A 168 11.07 -1.63 -7.61
C ALA A 168 9.57 -1.25 -7.73
N MET A 169 9.16 -0.07 -7.23
CA MET A 169 7.81 0.44 -7.49
C MET A 169 7.57 0.68 -8.99
N ARG A 170 8.56 1.26 -9.70
CA ARG A 170 8.48 1.47 -11.16
C ARG A 170 8.35 0.16 -11.94
N PHE A 171 9.00 -0.91 -11.48
CA PHE A 171 8.88 -2.23 -12.11
C PHE A 171 7.42 -2.67 -12.24
N TRP A 172 6.62 -2.50 -11.20
CA TRP A 172 5.20 -2.86 -11.20
C TRP A 172 4.33 -1.84 -11.94
N LEU A 173 4.62 -0.54 -11.82
CA LEU A 173 3.92 0.49 -12.58
C LEU A 173 4.13 0.34 -14.10
N ASN A 174 5.33 -0.07 -14.53
CA ASN A 174 5.61 -0.40 -15.93
C ASN A 174 4.81 -1.61 -16.44
N ARG A 175 4.34 -2.50 -15.56
CA ARG A 175 3.42 -3.59 -15.89
C ARG A 175 1.97 -3.13 -15.98
N GLY A 176 1.68 -1.92 -15.55
CA GLY A 176 0.37 -1.28 -15.70
C GLY A 176 -0.55 -1.39 -14.50
N ILE A 177 -0.03 -1.68 -13.29
CA ILE A 177 -0.87 -1.58 -12.08
C ILE A 177 -1.34 -0.14 -11.87
N ASP A 178 -2.44 0.04 -11.17
CA ASP A 178 -3.09 1.33 -10.98
C ASP A 178 -2.66 2.05 -9.69
N GLY A 179 -1.76 1.47 -8.91
CA GLY A 179 -1.23 2.10 -7.71
C GLY A 179 -0.80 1.12 -6.61
N PHE A 180 -0.70 1.66 -5.39
CA PHE A 180 -0.22 0.90 -4.23
C PHE A 180 -1.04 1.18 -2.98
N ARG A 181 -1.20 0.16 -2.13
CA ARG A 181 -1.44 0.31 -0.70
C ARG A 181 -0.10 0.13 0.00
N CYS A 182 0.38 1.16 0.68
CA CYS A 182 1.67 1.12 1.36
C CYS A 182 1.49 0.68 2.81
N ASP A 183 2.03 -0.50 3.09
CA ASP A 183 2.09 -1.13 4.40
C ASP A 183 2.89 -0.27 5.39
N MET A 184 2.39 -0.14 6.64
CA MET A 184 3.07 0.57 7.71
C MET A 184 3.66 1.93 7.28
N ALA A 185 2.88 2.72 6.51
CA ALA A 185 3.38 3.94 5.88
C ALA A 185 3.95 4.97 6.88
N CYS A 186 3.47 4.98 8.12
CA CYS A 186 3.99 5.84 9.20
C CYS A 186 5.37 5.42 9.73
N GLU A 187 5.80 4.17 9.51
CA GLU A 187 7.11 3.65 9.93
C GLU A 187 8.23 3.96 8.93
N VAL A 188 7.86 4.36 7.72
CA VAL A 188 8.78 4.82 6.68
C VAL A 188 8.90 6.35 6.77
N PRO A 189 10.09 6.92 6.69
CA PRO A 189 10.28 8.37 6.79
C PRO A 189 9.42 9.12 5.77
N ILE A 190 8.68 10.12 6.24
CA ILE A 190 7.73 10.89 5.41
C ILE A 190 8.40 11.58 4.23
N ASP A 191 9.64 12.02 4.38
CA ASP A 191 10.42 12.65 3.31
C ASP A 191 10.70 11.70 2.14
N PHE A 192 10.79 10.39 2.38
CA PHE A 192 10.87 9.39 1.30
C PHE A 192 9.59 9.40 0.47
N TRP A 193 8.44 9.37 1.11
CA TRP A 193 7.14 9.40 0.42
C TRP A 193 6.96 10.70 -0.35
N GLN A 194 7.25 11.85 0.28
CA GLN A 194 7.13 13.18 -0.32
C GLN A 194 8.07 13.42 -1.51
N GLN A 195 9.19 12.71 -1.57
CA GLN A 195 10.11 12.75 -2.73
C GLN A 195 9.71 11.75 -3.81
N THR A 196 9.36 10.53 -3.42
CA THR A 196 9.17 9.41 -4.35
C THR A 196 7.80 9.44 -5.02
N LEU A 197 6.72 9.61 -4.24
CA LEU A 197 5.36 9.47 -4.78
C LEU A 197 4.98 10.56 -5.78
N PRO A 198 5.32 11.85 -5.58
CA PRO A 198 5.09 12.86 -6.62
C PRO A 198 5.89 12.61 -7.90
N ALA A 199 7.11 12.05 -7.80
CA ALA A 199 7.89 11.68 -8.98
C ALA A 199 7.21 10.55 -9.74
N LEU A 200 6.72 9.50 -9.04
CA LEU A 200 5.97 8.41 -9.66
C LEU A 200 4.67 8.89 -10.30
N ARG A 201 3.91 9.80 -9.65
CA ARG A 201 2.70 10.39 -10.26
C ARG A 201 2.98 11.15 -11.55
N LYS A 202 4.12 11.83 -11.63
CA LYS A 202 4.54 12.54 -12.85
C LYS A 202 4.87 11.56 -13.97
N GLU A 203 5.50 10.44 -13.66
CA GLU A 203 5.87 9.40 -14.62
C GLU A 203 4.66 8.54 -15.03
N TYR A 204 3.76 8.26 -14.08
CA TYR A 204 2.57 7.42 -14.24
C TYR A 204 1.30 8.17 -13.81
N PRO A 205 0.76 9.07 -14.63
CA PRO A 205 -0.45 9.82 -14.30
C PRO A 205 -1.64 8.89 -14.03
N GLY A 206 -2.38 9.19 -12.96
CA GLY A 206 -3.60 8.43 -12.64
C GLY A 206 -3.38 7.25 -11.68
N ILE A 207 -2.17 7.07 -11.11
CA ILE A 207 -1.96 6.08 -10.05
C ILE A 207 -2.61 6.54 -8.75
N TYR A 208 -3.11 5.56 -7.98
CA TYR A 208 -3.73 5.77 -6.67
C TYR A 208 -2.82 5.25 -5.56
N LEU A 209 -2.66 6.05 -4.50
CA LEU A 209 -1.72 5.80 -3.43
C LEU A 209 -2.45 5.82 -2.08
N LEU A 210 -2.60 4.66 -1.48
CA LEU A 210 -3.24 4.44 -0.19
C LEU A 210 -2.18 4.17 0.88
N ALA A 211 -2.19 4.96 1.95
CA ALA A 211 -1.32 4.74 3.10
C ALA A 211 -2.05 3.94 4.18
N GLU A 212 -1.42 2.87 4.67
CA GLU A 212 -1.79 2.34 5.97
C GLU A 212 -1.25 3.25 7.07
N GLY A 213 -2.13 3.98 7.71
CA GLY A 213 -1.84 4.96 8.74
C GLY A 213 -2.92 6.03 8.80
N GLU A 214 -2.86 6.89 9.82
CA GLU A 214 -3.85 7.95 10.05
C GLU A 214 -3.21 9.35 10.19
N ALA A 215 -1.88 9.46 10.06
CA ALA A 215 -1.19 10.72 10.25
C ALA A 215 -1.52 11.73 9.13
N PRO A 216 -1.96 12.97 9.45
CA PRO A 216 -2.25 13.99 8.43
C PRO A 216 -1.10 14.30 7.49
N ALA A 217 0.15 14.19 7.99
CA ALA A 217 1.36 14.40 7.20
C ALA A 217 1.49 13.46 5.98
N LEU A 218 0.85 12.30 5.98
CA LEU A 218 0.82 11.37 4.85
C LEU A 218 0.18 12.00 3.60
N HIS A 219 -0.72 12.97 3.79
CA HIS A 219 -1.38 13.66 2.69
C HIS A 219 -0.62 14.88 2.17
N ASP A 220 0.49 15.27 2.81
CA ASP A 220 1.27 16.42 2.37
C ASP A 220 2.11 16.09 1.13
N GLY A 221 1.44 16.15 -0.03
CA GLY A 221 2.02 15.90 -1.35
C GLY A 221 2.34 14.42 -1.64
N ALA A 222 1.94 13.46 -0.77
CA ALA A 222 2.28 12.06 -0.94
C ALA A 222 1.08 11.19 -1.30
N PHE A 223 0.21 10.84 -0.36
CA PHE A 223 -0.86 9.87 -0.53
C PHE A 223 -2.20 10.51 -0.89
N ASP A 224 -3.03 9.76 -1.63
CA ASP A 224 -4.42 10.12 -1.92
C ASP A 224 -5.31 9.83 -0.73
N ALA A 225 -5.13 8.68 -0.13
CA ALA A 225 -5.94 8.18 0.95
C ALA A 225 -5.11 7.64 2.11
N SER A 226 -5.70 7.65 3.29
CA SER A 226 -5.22 6.97 4.48
C SER A 226 -6.35 6.24 5.17
N TYR A 227 -6.02 5.32 6.05
CA TYR A 227 -7.01 4.51 6.77
C TYR A 227 -7.85 5.36 7.75
N ALA A 228 -9.06 4.92 8.02
CA ALA A 228 -9.93 5.44 9.07
C ALA A 228 -10.08 4.38 10.19
N TRP A 229 -8.96 3.99 10.81
CA TRP A 229 -8.91 2.99 11.89
C TRP A 229 -9.81 3.37 13.07
N GLU A 230 -9.68 4.62 13.54
CA GLU A 230 -10.50 5.11 14.66
C GLU A 230 -11.98 5.02 14.31
N LEU A 231 -12.38 5.33 13.06
CA LEU A 231 -13.77 5.22 12.63
C LEU A 231 -14.26 3.78 12.63
N HIS A 232 -13.44 2.84 12.14
CA HIS A 232 -13.76 1.42 12.13
C HIS A 232 -14.06 0.92 13.55
N HIS A 233 -13.17 1.16 14.50
CA HIS A 233 -13.37 0.78 15.90
C HIS A 233 -14.59 1.47 16.52
N LEU A 234 -14.75 2.77 16.25
CA LEU A 234 -15.88 3.54 16.74
C LEU A 234 -17.24 3.00 16.24
N LEU A 235 -17.33 2.64 14.95
CA LEU A 235 -18.56 2.06 14.40
C LEU A 235 -18.87 0.69 15.01
N ASN A 236 -17.86 -0.14 15.24
CA ASN A 236 -18.01 -1.40 15.96
C ASN A 236 -18.46 -1.19 17.41
N ASP A 237 -17.91 -0.18 18.11
CA ASP A 237 -18.32 0.18 19.47
C ASP A 237 -19.77 0.67 19.51
N ILE A 238 -20.20 1.46 18.51
CA ILE A 238 -21.59 1.91 18.41
C ILE A 238 -22.53 0.73 18.16
N ALA A 239 -22.18 -0.17 17.24
CA ALA A 239 -22.98 -1.35 16.94
C ALA A 239 -23.15 -2.27 18.16
N GLN A 240 -22.16 -2.32 19.05
CA GLN A 240 -22.16 -3.08 20.30
C GLN A 240 -22.73 -2.30 21.51
N GLY A 241 -23.21 -1.07 21.31
CA GLY A 241 -23.80 -0.24 22.37
C GLY A 241 -22.80 0.38 23.35
N ARG A 242 -21.47 0.31 23.06
CA ARG A 242 -20.43 0.92 23.91
C ARG A 242 -20.25 2.42 23.67
N LYS A 243 -20.62 2.89 22.50
CA LYS A 243 -20.54 4.27 22.04
C LYS A 243 -21.86 4.69 21.41
N SER A 244 -21.98 5.97 21.06
CA SER A 244 -23.23 6.59 20.59
C SER A 244 -23.01 7.41 19.30
N ALA A 245 -24.11 7.87 18.69
CA ALA A 245 -24.05 8.81 17.58
C ALA A 245 -23.41 10.16 17.95
N ALA A 246 -23.35 10.52 19.25
CA ALA A 246 -22.66 11.72 19.71
C ALA A 246 -21.13 11.56 19.55
N ASP A 247 -20.60 10.36 19.85
CA ASP A 247 -19.18 10.03 19.66
C ASP A 247 -18.81 10.07 18.17
N LEU A 248 -19.69 9.56 17.28
CA LEU A 248 -19.47 9.64 15.83
C LEU A 248 -19.41 11.10 15.35
N ARG A 249 -20.33 11.96 15.80
CA ARG A 249 -20.29 13.40 15.47
C ARG A 249 -19.00 14.06 15.95
N ALA A 250 -18.55 13.72 17.15
CA ALA A 250 -17.29 14.25 17.71
C ALA A 250 -16.08 13.78 16.88
N TYR A 251 -16.05 12.51 16.47
CA TYR A 251 -15.01 11.98 15.56
C TYR A 251 -15.00 12.76 14.24
N VAL A 252 -16.14 12.86 13.55
CA VAL A 252 -16.21 13.55 12.24
C VAL A 252 -15.73 15.00 12.33
N ALA A 253 -16.11 15.72 13.39
CA ALA A 253 -15.68 17.10 13.58
C ALA A 253 -14.15 17.20 13.81
N ARG A 254 -13.60 16.27 14.56
CA ARG A 254 -12.16 16.21 14.86
C ARG A 254 -11.33 15.80 13.63
N ASP A 255 -11.75 14.76 12.91
CA ASP A 255 -11.11 14.29 11.68
C ASP A 255 -11.12 15.37 10.60
N ALA A 256 -12.25 16.02 10.37
CA ALA A 256 -12.38 17.13 9.43
C ALA A 256 -11.54 18.36 9.78
N ALA A 257 -11.20 18.56 11.06
CA ALA A 257 -10.33 19.65 11.51
C ALA A 257 -8.83 19.29 11.39
N ALA A 258 -8.49 18.00 11.48
CA ALA A 258 -7.13 17.53 11.49
C ALA A 258 -6.60 17.20 10.08
N MET A 259 -7.45 16.64 9.20
CA MET A 259 -7.07 16.18 7.87
C MET A 259 -7.11 17.30 6.84
N PRO A 260 -6.21 17.29 5.85
CA PRO A 260 -6.35 18.13 4.66
C PRO A 260 -7.71 17.90 3.99
N ARG A 261 -8.27 18.97 3.43
CA ARG A 261 -9.63 18.94 2.86
C ARG A 261 -9.78 17.94 1.72
N GLU A 262 -8.72 17.71 0.97
CA GLU A 262 -8.62 16.80 -0.17
C GLU A 262 -8.37 15.34 0.26
N ALA A 263 -7.98 15.09 1.49
CA ALA A 263 -7.60 13.75 1.95
C ALA A 263 -8.78 12.78 1.88
N PHE A 264 -8.58 11.64 1.22
CA PHE A 264 -9.53 10.54 1.31
C PHE A 264 -9.27 9.69 2.55
N ARG A 265 -10.33 9.16 3.13
CA ARG A 265 -10.26 8.20 4.23
C ARG A 265 -10.81 6.86 3.76
N LEU A 266 -9.99 5.81 3.79
CA LEU A 266 -10.46 4.45 3.55
C LEU A 266 -11.33 4.02 4.74
N MET A 267 -12.63 3.99 4.50
CA MET A 267 -13.62 3.43 5.45
C MET A 267 -13.83 1.96 5.11
N PHE A 268 -13.71 1.08 6.07
CA PHE A 268 -13.79 -0.35 5.83
C PHE A 268 -14.59 -1.08 6.91
N THR A 269 -15.14 -2.22 6.56
CA THR A 269 -15.90 -3.09 7.48
C THR A 269 -15.02 -4.18 8.08
N SER A 270 -14.09 -4.70 7.29
CA SER A 270 -13.08 -5.70 7.69
C SER A 270 -11.89 -5.65 6.75
N ASN A 271 -10.76 -6.16 7.19
CA ASN A 271 -9.57 -6.41 6.40
C ASN A 271 -8.82 -7.63 6.99
N HIS A 272 -7.58 -7.89 6.53
CA HIS A 272 -6.78 -9.01 7.03
C HIS A 272 -6.32 -8.87 8.49
N ASP A 273 -6.33 -7.66 9.07
CA ASP A 273 -5.98 -7.39 10.47
C ASP A 273 -7.22 -7.39 11.40
N GLU A 274 -8.38 -6.98 10.87
CA GLU A 274 -9.64 -6.80 11.61
C GLU A 274 -10.76 -7.66 11.02
N ASN A 275 -10.86 -8.92 11.49
CA ASN A 275 -11.85 -9.92 11.06
C ASN A 275 -12.93 -10.17 12.12
#